data_7d76c2d1dc8c17428d8cb78180546576
#
_entry.id   7d76c2d1dc8c17428d8cb78180546576
#
_cell.length_a   1.000
_cell.length_b   1.000
_cell.length_c   1.000
_cell.angle_alpha   90.00
_cell.angle_beta   90.00
_cell.angle_gamma   90.00
#
_symmetry.space_group_name_H-M   'P 1'
#
loop_
_entity.id
_entity.type
_entity.pdbx_description
1 polymer ?
#
loop_
_entity_poly.entity_id
_entity_poly.type
_entity_poly.pdbx_seq_one_letter_code
_entity_poly.pdbx_strand_id
1 'polypeptide(L)' 'MLFMDEERIATVVPVDEAAAAGKVAEVFDDIKRTKSLDFVPLFWRVLATHPDHLEIVWSRLKVLM' A
#
# COMPACT_ATOMS: atom_id res chain seq x y z
N MET A 1 -1.65 28.02 6.07
CA MET A 1 -2.68 27.21 5.68
C MET A 1 -2.23 26.16 4.78
N LEU A 2 -1.75 26.52 3.62
CA LEU A 2 -1.26 25.55 2.70
C LEU A 2 -0.09 24.78 3.22
N PHE A 3 0.69 25.39 4.06
CA PHE A 3 1.79 24.76 4.61
C PHE A 3 1.38 23.61 5.44
N MET A 4 0.30 23.67 6.18
CA MET A 4 -0.14 22.63 7.07
C MET A 4 -0.57 21.41 6.32
N ASP A 5 -1.18 21.61 5.16
CA ASP A 5 -1.59 20.50 4.33
C ASP A 5 -0.38 19.78 3.79
N GLU A 6 0.64 20.53 3.40
CA GLU A 6 1.85 19.94 2.91
C GLU A 6 2.55 19.16 4.00
N GLU A 7 2.53 19.65 5.20
CA GLU A 7 3.12 18.94 6.29
C GLU A 7 2.40 17.63 6.56
N ARG A 8 1.07 17.64 6.46
CA ARG A 8 0.31 16.44 6.65
C ARG A 8 0.65 15.39 5.62
N ILE A 9 0.81 15.81 4.37
CA ILE A 9 1.16 14.90 3.32
C ILE A 9 2.56 14.36 3.56
N ALA A 10 3.45 15.23 3.98
CA ALA A 10 4.83 14.83 4.23
C ALA A 10 4.97 13.86 5.40
N THR A 11 3.99 13.83 6.30
CA THR A 11 4.07 12.92 7.43
C THR A 11 3.51 11.55 7.15
N VAL A 12 2.90 11.35 5.98
CA VAL A 12 2.44 10.02 5.61
C VAL A 12 3.63 9.20 5.18
N VAL A 13 3.95 8.19 5.96
CA VAL A 13 5.11 7.34 5.70
C VAL A 13 4.61 6.02 5.11
N PRO A 14 5.01 5.70 3.88
CA PRO A 14 4.61 4.43 3.28
C PRO A 14 5.18 3.27 4.08
N VAL A 15 4.44 2.17 4.11
CA VAL A 15 4.92 0.97 4.80
C VAL A 15 6.04 0.36 3.97
N ASP A 16 7.18 0.09 4.62
CA ASP A 16 8.30 -0.55 3.96
C ASP A 16 7.95 -2.01 3.73
N GLU A 17 8.28 -2.53 2.56
CA GLU A 17 8.01 -3.93 2.26
C GLU A 17 8.68 -4.84 3.27
N ALA A 18 9.87 -4.51 3.68
CA ALA A 18 10.62 -5.32 4.63
C ALA A 18 9.99 -5.31 6.02
N ALA A 19 9.23 -4.27 6.33
CA ALA A 19 8.57 -4.15 7.62
C ALA A 19 7.14 -4.68 7.61
N ALA A 20 6.63 -5.05 6.44
CA ALA A 20 5.27 -5.54 6.32
C ALA A 20 5.12 -6.88 7.03
N ALA A 21 4.00 -7.06 7.70
CA ALA A 21 3.74 -8.29 8.43
C ALA A 21 2.25 -8.61 8.37
N GLY A 22 1.91 -9.88 8.63
CA GLY A 22 0.54 -10.32 8.68
C GLY A 22 -0.20 -10.06 7.37
N LYS A 23 -1.38 -9.47 7.47
CA LYS A 23 -2.23 -9.19 6.33
C LYS A 23 -1.55 -8.34 5.28
N VAL A 24 -0.80 -7.34 5.71
CA VAL A 24 -0.12 -6.43 4.79
C VAL A 24 0.91 -7.19 3.97
N ALA A 25 1.68 -8.06 4.61
CA ALA A 25 2.69 -8.86 3.91
C ALA A 25 2.04 -9.77 2.88
N GLU A 26 0.91 -10.36 3.22
CA GLU A 26 0.19 -11.24 2.31
C GLU A 26 -0.31 -10.49 1.08
N VAL A 27 -0.86 -9.30 1.30
CA VAL A 27 -1.35 -8.49 0.19
C VAL A 27 -0.20 -8.04 -0.70
N PHE A 28 0.92 -7.64 -0.10
CA PHE A 28 2.09 -7.21 -0.86
C PHE A 28 2.61 -8.34 -1.73
N ASP A 29 2.68 -9.56 -1.20
CA ASP A 29 3.12 -10.72 -1.98
C ASP A 29 2.17 -10.99 -3.14
N ASP A 30 0.88 -10.87 -2.89
CA ASP A 30 -0.12 -11.09 -3.91
C ASP A 30 -0.02 -10.04 -5.02
N ILE A 31 0.21 -8.78 -4.65
CA ILE A 31 0.39 -7.71 -5.62
C ILE A 31 1.59 -8.00 -6.51
N LYS A 32 2.70 -8.37 -5.91
CA LYS A 32 3.92 -8.65 -6.67
C LYS A 32 3.73 -9.83 -7.62
N ARG A 33 3.07 -10.86 -7.15
CA ARG A 33 2.81 -12.05 -7.96
C ARG A 33 1.87 -11.74 -9.12
N THR A 34 0.77 -11.07 -8.81
CA THR A 34 -0.27 -10.81 -9.80
C THR A 34 0.24 -9.88 -10.91
N LYS A 35 1.04 -8.89 -10.53
CA LYS A 35 1.55 -7.93 -11.49
C LYS A 35 2.95 -8.25 -12.01
N SER A 36 3.51 -9.36 -11.57
CA SER A 36 4.87 -9.79 -11.95
C SER A 36 5.91 -8.72 -11.65
N LEU A 37 5.83 -8.17 -10.45
CA LEU A 37 6.75 -7.11 -10.02
C LEU A 37 7.69 -7.64 -8.94
N ASP A 38 8.88 -7.04 -8.87
CA ASP A 38 9.84 -7.36 -7.82
C ASP A 38 9.66 -6.47 -6.60
N PHE A 39 8.81 -5.47 -6.71
CA PHE A 39 8.61 -4.51 -5.63
C PHE A 39 7.15 -4.10 -5.54
N VAL A 40 6.76 -3.51 -4.42
CA VAL A 40 5.41 -3.00 -4.23
C VAL A 40 5.42 -1.51 -4.57
N PRO A 41 4.61 -1.08 -5.56
CA PRO A 41 4.54 0.34 -5.89
C PRO A 41 4.15 1.20 -4.70
N LEU A 42 4.61 2.44 -4.71
CA LEU A 42 4.40 3.36 -3.61
C LEU A 42 2.94 3.52 -3.24
N PHE A 43 2.06 3.58 -4.21
CA PHE A 43 0.62 3.70 -3.98
C PHE A 43 0.11 2.65 -2.99
N TRP A 44 0.51 1.40 -3.18
CA TRP A 44 0.06 0.31 -2.31
C TRP A 44 0.70 0.41 -0.93
N ARG A 45 1.93 0.87 -0.87
CA ARG A 45 2.62 1.03 0.41
C ARG A 45 2.00 2.14 1.24
N VAL A 46 1.51 3.20 0.59
CA VAL A 46 0.80 4.25 1.29
C VAL A 46 -0.55 3.74 1.82
N LEU A 47 -1.27 2.97 1.01
CA LEU A 47 -2.53 2.39 1.45
C LEU A 47 -2.33 1.43 2.62
N ALA A 48 -1.17 0.84 2.72
CA ALA A 48 -0.89 -0.13 3.77
C ALA A 48 -0.84 0.49 5.17
N THR A 49 -0.82 1.81 5.25
CA THR A 49 -0.94 2.47 6.56
C THR A 49 -2.33 2.22 7.15
N HIS A 50 -3.28 1.81 6.30
CA HIS A 50 -4.60 1.37 6.73
C HIS A 50 -4.84 -0.02 6.14
N PRO A 51 -4.42 -1.07 6.84
CA PRO A 51 -4.47 -2.44 6.30
C PRO A 51 -5.82 -2.88 5.76
N ASP A 52 -6.90 -2.46 6.41
CA ASP A 52 -8.24 -2.83 5.96
C ASP A 52 -8.56 -2.20 4.61
N HIS A 53 -8.17 -0.94 4.42
CA HIS A 53 -8.35 -0.26 3.16
C HIS A 53 -7.51 -0.92 2.07
N LEU A 54 -6.28 -1.27 2.38
CA LEU A 54 -5.40 -1.94 1.45
C LEU A 54 -6.04 -3.22 0.94
N GLU A 55 -6.56 -4.02 1.84
CA GLU A 55 -7.17 -5.28 1.49
C GLU A 55 -8.40 -5.08 0.61
N ILE A 56 -9.26 -4.15 0.96
CA ILE A 56 -10.47 -3.88 0.22
C ILE A 56 -10.15 -3.38 -1.19
N VAL A 57 -9.27 -2.41 -1.29
CA VAL A 57 -8.92 -1.83 -2.58
C VAL A 57 -8.26 -2.87 -3.47
N TRP A 58 -7.33 -3.63 -2.91
CA TRP A 58 -6.64 -4.67 -3.68
C TRP A 58 -7.61 -5.75 -4.16
N SER A 59 -8.52 -6.19 -3.29
CA SER A 59 -9.49 -7.21 -3.65
C SER A 59 -10.35 -6.78 -4.83
N ARG A 60 -10.74 -5.52 -4.84
CA ARG A 60 -11.58 -5.00 -5.91
C ARG A 60 -10.83 -4.85 -7.21
N LEU A 61 -9.60 -4.35 -7.15
CA LEU A 61 -8.80 -4.16 -8.35
C LEU A 61 -8.34 -5.48 -8.93
N LYS A 62 -8.05 -6.44 -8.08
CA LYS A 62 -7.60 -7.75 -8.50
C LYS A 62 -8.63 -8.44 -9.39
N VAL A 63 -9.90 -8.25 -9.09
CA VAL A 63 -10.98 -8.85 -9.88
C VAL A 63 -11.01 -8.27 -11.29
N LEU A 64 -10.55 -7.05 -11.46
CA LEU A 64 -10.58 -6.38 -12.76
C LEU A 64 -9.35 -6.72 -13.61
N MET A 65 -8.36 -7.35 -13.05
CA MET A 65 -7.17 -7.76 -13.79
C MET A 65 -7.31 -9.21 -14.30
#